data_d922a9419884b6d21e5e3ccc5d3c66dc
#
_entry.id   d922a9419884b6d21e5e3ccc5d3c66dc
#
_cell.length_a   1.000
_cell.length_b   1.000
_cell.length_c   1.000
_cell.angle_alpha   90.00
_cell.angle_beta   90.00
_cell.angle_gamma   90.00
#
_symmetry.space_group_name_H-M   'P 1'
#
loop_
_entity.id
_entity.type
_entity.pdbx_description
1 polymer ?
#
loop_
_entity_poly.entity_id
_entity_poly.type
_entity_poly.pdbx_seq_one_letter_code
_entity_poly.pdbx_strand_id
1 'polypeptide(L)'
;MKIGILSYHFPPEPAFVPGSLAEELAARGHEVRVLTGFPDYPGGQVYPGWRQRWRHQTYSERLTVRRVPRYARGDASPGARRAAWLSFAGSASLAGRRYLRDVDALYVFQLPAVTFAAAGLLRLLGRVPTVLHVQDVWTQEEPPRPGESRLRSDRFDASLRRLYREAAAVAVTAPSMRDLVVAAGARPDRVRTVLNWTDERIFRPAEPGPAARRLIRRDDRCLVMHAGTIGVRQGLETGVRAAAALGDRMDLVLVGSGGEERRVRGLAAELGADNVRFVEWRSPMDMPQLYASADYQLVMQRDAPELRGTVPGKLQAAFSCAAPVVASTGGDTAELVERARAGLSCPPEDWAALADRFWLAAAIPRAARTEMGRRGRDAYLREMSLRAGVDRIEALLHEVTSGAARRTNLALDR
;
A
#
# COMPACT_ATOMS: atom_id res chain seq x y z
N MET A 1 -16.25 -7.45 19.86
CA MET A 1 -16.36 -8.54 18.84
C MET A 1 -15.11 -9.40 18.86
N LYS A 2 -15.23 -10.65 18.39
CA LYS A 2 -14.11 -11.49 18.04
C LYS A 2 -13.83 -11.36 16.55
N ILE A 3 -12.66 -10.81 16.19
CA ILE A 3 -12.31 -10.50 14.79
C ILE A 3 -11.17 -11.43 14.35
N GLY A 4 -11.40 -12.17 13.26
CA GLY A 4 -10.35 -12.88 12.56
C GLY A 4 -9.66 -11.97 11.53
N ILE A 5 -8.34 -11.94 11.50
CA ILE A 5 -7.58 -11.27 10.45
C ILE A 5 -6.74 -12.31 9.69
N LEU A 6 -6.92 -12.37 8.38
CA LEU A 6 -6.11 -13.18 7.48
C LEU A 6 -5.19 -12.27 6.67
N SER A 7 -3.88 -12.41 6.85
CA SER A 7 -2.87 -11.67 6.12
C SER A 7 -1.70 -12.56 5.74
N TYR A 8 -1.13 -12.38 4.54
CA TYR A 8 0.04 -13.13 4.11
C TYR A 8 1.31 -12.65 4.80
N HIS A 9 1.44 -11.34 4.94
CA HIS A 9 2.51 -10.65 5.66
C HIS A 9 1.98 -10.02 6.94
N PHE A 10 2.77 -10.08 8.00
CA PHE A 10 2.46 -9.49 9.29
C PHE A 10 3.76 -9.17 10.05
N PRO A 11 3.82 -8.15 10.92
CA PRO A 11 5.03 -7.86 11.67
C PRO A 11 5.71 -9.09 12.27
N PRO A 12 7.08 -9.16 12.24
CA PRO A 12 8.03 -8.05 12.05
C PRO A 12 8.37 -7.70 10.60
N GLU A 13 7.68 -8.26 9.61
CA GLU A 13 7.79 -7.79 8.22
C GLU A 13 7.28 -6.35 8.09
N PRO A 14 7.72 -5.59 7.07
CA PRO A 14 7.22 -4.22 6.82
C PRO A 14 5.76 -4.23 6.29
N ALA A 15 4.91 -4.98 6.94
CA ALA A 15 3.47 -5.10 6.69
C ALA A 15 2.71 -4.22 7.68
N PHE A 16 2.88 -2.91 7.56
CA PHE A 16 2.41 -1.95 8.55
C PHE A 16 0.88 -1.96 8.71
N VAL A 17 0.13 -1.91 7.62
CA VAL A 17 -1.34 -1.79 7.65
C VAL A 17 -2.01 -2.93 8.44
N PRO A 18 -1.79 -4.22 8.14
CA PRO A 18 -2.44 -5.29 8.90
C PRO A 18 -1.95 -5.38 10.35
N GLY A 19 -0.70 -5.00 10.64
CA GLY A 19 -0.15 -4.98 12.00
C GLY A 19 -0.81 -3.92 12.85
N SER A 20 -0.77 -2.67 12.42
CA SER A 20 -1.37 -1.54 13.14
C SER A 20 -2.89 -1.64 13.26
N LEU A 21 -3.56 -2.20 12.24
CA LEU A 21 -5.00 -2.50 12.33
C LEU A 21 -5.30 -3.48 13.47
N ALA A 22 -4.53 -4.58 13.55
CA ALA A 22 -4.74 -5.58 14.59
C ALA A 22 -4.50 -5.02 16.00
N GLU A 23 -3.43 -4.24 16.16
CA GLU A 23 -3.09 -3.57 17.42
C GLU A 23 -4.18 -2.57 17.85
N GLU A 24 -4.64 -1.72 16.92
CA GLU A 24 -5.64 -0.71 17.19
C GLU A 24 -7.02 -1.32 17.51
N LEU A 25 -7.46 -2.33 16.76
CA LEU A 25 -8.70 -3.05 17.07
C LEU A 25 -8.65 -3.72 18.45
N ALA A 26 -7.51 -4.31 18.81
CA ALA A 26 -7.32 -4.89 20.14
C ALA A 26 -7.34 -3.82 21.25
N ALA A 27 -6.72 -2.67 21.02
CA ALA A 27 -6.75 -1.51 21.94
C ALA A 27 -8.17 -0.96 22.13
N ARG A 28 -9.03 -1.03 21.10
CA ARG A 28 -10.46 -0.67 21.17
C ARG A 28 -11.34 -1.73 21.85
N GLY A 29 -10.75 -2.80 22.37
CA GLY A 29 -11.43 -3.81 23.18
C GLY A 29 -11.95 -5.02 22.40
N HIS A 30 -11.64 -5.16 21.10
CA HIS A 30 -11.97 -6.36 20.35
C HIS A 30 -10.99 -7.51 20.67
N GLU A 31 -11.48 -8.75 20.63
CA GLU A 31 -10.62 -9.93 20.61
C GLU A 31 -10.15 -10.17 19.17
N VAL A 32 -8.86 -10.03 18.92
CA VAL A 32 -8.28 -10.11 17.56
C VAL A 32 -7.42 -11.36 17.41
N ARG A 33 -7.73 -12.17 16.40
CA ARG A 33 -7.00 -13.37 16.05
C ARG A 33 -6.42 -13.26 14.65
N VAL A 34 -5.10 -13.15 14.55
CA VAL A 34 -4.40 -13.03 13.27
C VAL A 34 -3.91 -14.40 12.81
N LEU A 35 -4.21 -14.75 11.57
CA LEU A 35 -3.65 -15.91 10.88
C LEU A 35 -2.74 -15.44 9.76
N THR A 36 -1.45 -15.82 9.81
CA THR A 36 -0.42 -15.32 8.90
C THR A 36 0.69 -16.32 8.65
N GLY A 37 1.59 -16.01 7.68
CA GLY A 37 2.80 -16.77 7.39
C GLY A 37 3.98 -16.44 8.32
N PHE A 38 5.13 -17.05 8.03
CA PHE A 38 6.39 -16.68 8.64
C PHE A 38 7.02 -15.49 7.89
N PRO A 39 7.77 -14.61 8.58
CA PRO A 39 8.36 -13.44 7.96
C PRO A 39 9.46 -13.83 6.98
N ASP A 40 9.34 -13.38 5.72
CA ASP A 40 10.31 -13.59 4.63
C ASP A 40 10.40 -12.41 3.64
N TYR A 41 9.56 -11.38 3.78
CA TYR A 41 9.57 -10.23 2.88
C TYR A 41 10.54 -9.15 3.36
N PRO A 42 11.36 -8.53 2.46
CA PRO A 42 11.33 -8.64 0.99
C PRO A 42 12.20 -9.77 0.40
N GLY A 43 13.09 -10.38 1.16
CA GLY A 43 14.14 -11.27 0.65
C GLY A 43 13.67 -12.68 0.23
N GLY A 44 12.42 -13.06 0.52
CA GLY A 44 11.87 -14.38 0.20
C GLY A 44 12.46 -15.52 1.06
N GLN A 45 13.35 -15.19 1.99
CA GLN A 45 13.93 -16.14 2.96
C GLN A 45 13.39 -15.84 4.35
N VAL A 46 13.11 -16.89 5.10
CA VAL A 46 12.66 -16.73 6.49
C VAL A 46 13.74 -15.99 7.29
N TYR A 47 13.30 -15.00 8.05
CA TYR A 47 14.19 -14.14 8.83
C TYR A 47 15.10 -14.93 9.78
N PRO A 48 16.34 -14.47 10.04
CA PRO A 48 17.23 -15.06 11.04
C PRO A 48 16.52 -15.20 12.40
N GLY A 49 16.72 -16.33 13.04
CA GLY A 49 16.07 -16.64 14.32
C GLY A 49 14.63 -17.18 14.22
N TRP A 50 14.03 -17.18 13.03
CA TRP A 50 12.72 -17.76 12.79
C TRP A 50 12.85 -19.15 12.15
N ARG A 51 12.03 -20.09 12.63
CA ARG A 51 11.92 -21.44 12.06
C ARG A 51 10.48 -21.74 11.74
N GLN A 52 10.22 -22.23 10.54
CA GLN A 52 8.87 -22.57 10.09
C GLN A 52 8.32 -23.75 10.88
N ARG A 53 7.27 -23.51 11.66
CA ARG A 53 6.50 -24.48 12.43
C ARG A 53 5.12 -23.92 12.74
N TRP A 54 4.19 -24.73 13.15
CA TRP A 54 2.93 -24.23 13.69
C TRP A 54 3.22 -23.45 14.97
N ARG A 55 3.06 -22.12 14.93
CA ARG A 55 3.41 -21.24 16.06
C ARG A 55 2.22 -20.37 16.45
N HIS A 56 1.92 -20.34 17.73
CA HIS A 56 0.99 -19.42 18.37
C HIS A 56 1.77 -18.39 19.19
N GLN A 57 1.39 -17.14 19.10
CA GLN A 57 2.01 -16.04 19.83
C GLN A 57 0.93 -15.14 20.41
N THR A 58 1.04 -14.80 21.68
CA THR A 58 0.20 -13.81 22.34
C THR A 58 0.96 -12.47 22.31
N TYR A 59 0.39 -11.47 21.69
CA TYR A 59 0.94 -10.12 21.64
C TYR A 59 0.39 -9.25 22.76
N SER A 60 -0.88 -9.45 23.11
CA SER A 60 -1.55 -8.84 24.26
C SER A 60 -2.69 -9.74 24.72
N GLU A 61 -3.39 -9.37 25.80
CA GLU A 61 -4.56 -10.12 26.27
C GLU A 61 -5.64 -10.29 25.20
N ARG A 62 -5.73 -9.35 24.25
CA ARG A 62 -6.74 -9.31 23.19
C ARG A 62 -6.22 -9.56 21.80
N LEU A 63 -4.88 -9.71 21.61
CA LEU A 63 -4.28 -9.95 20.30
C LEU A 63 -3.44 -11.21 20.30
N THR A 64 -3.88 -12.18 19.54
CA THR A 64 -3.15 -13.43 19.30
C THR A 64 -2.82 -13.62 17.83
N VAL A 65 -1.65 -14.18 17.54
CA VAL A 65 -1.16 -14.41 16.18
C VAL A 65 -0.80 -15.87 16.00
N ARG A 66 -1.41 -16.50 15.02
CA ARG A 66 -1.05 -17.86 14.61
C ARG A 66 -0.31 -17.83 13.29
N ARG A 67 0.95 -18.30 13.32
CA ARG A 67 1.76 -18.43 12.12
C ARG A 67 1.72 -19.86 11.60
N VAL A 68 1.56 -19.96 10.29
CA VAL A 68 1.50 -21.24 9.59
C VAL A 68 2.72 -21.40 8.67
N PRO A 69 3.28 -22.62 8.56
CA PRO A 69 4.38 -22.87 7.66
C PRO A 69 3.94 -22.70 6.21
N ARG A 70 4.84 -22.19 5.38
CA ARG A 70 4.67 -22.02 3.93
C ARG A 70 5.98 -22.28 3.21
N TYR A 71 5.92 -22.60 1.94
CA TYR A 71 7.12 -22.70 1.12
C TYR A 71 7.81 -21.32 1.06
N ALA A 72 9.06 -21.28 1.47
CA ALA A 72 9.90 -20.07 1.42
C ALA A 72 11.28 -20.50 0.93
N ARG A 73 11.58 -20.19 -0.31
CA ARG A 73 12.93 -20.24 -0.87
C ARG A 73 13.21 -18.85 -1.42
N GLY A 74 14.41 -18.31 -1.20
CA GLY A 74 14.86 -17.02 -1.70
C GLY A 74 14.90 -16.89 -3.23
N ASP A 75 14.19 -17.75 -3.93
CA ASP A 75 14.03 -17.81 -5.37
C ASP A 75 12.79 -17.00 -5.77
N ALA A 76 13.02 -15.94 -6.58
CA ALA A 76 11.96 -15.08 -7.12
C ALA A 76 11.25 -15.71 -8.35
N SER A 77 11.50 -16.98 -8.69
CA SER A 77 10.89 -17.63 -9.84
C SER A 77 9.35 -17.68 -9.72
N PRO A 78 8.61 -17.64 -10.83
CA PRO A 78 7.16 -17.75 -10.82
C PRO A 78 6.65 -19.04 -10.18
N GLY A 79 7.39 -20.14 -10.35
CA GLY A 79 7.08 -21.45 -9.76
C GLY A 79 7.20 -21.45 -8.24
N ALA A 80 8.28 -20.88 -7.69
CA ALA A 80 8.50 -20.74 -6.26
C ALA A 80 7.43 -19.85 -5.60
N ARG A 81 7.06 -18.75 -6.24
CA ARG A 81 5.97 -17.87 -5.75
C ARG A 81 4.63 -18.60 -5.69
N ARG A 82 4.29 -19.39 -6.72
CA ARG A 82 3.06 -20.19 -6.72
C ARG A 82 3.08 -21.26 -5.63
N ALA A 83 4.20 -21.95 -5.44
CA ALA A 83 4.36 -22.92 -4.38
C ALA A 83 4.18 -22.28 -2.98
N ALA A 84 4.74 -21.09 -2.79
CA ALA A 84 4.56 -20.31 -1.57
C ALA A 84 3.08 -19.95 -1.32
N TRP A 85 2.37 -19.52 -2.36
CA TRP A 85 0.95 -19.15 -2.26
C TRP A 85 0.05 -20.37 -1.95
N LEU A 86 0.23 -21.47 -2.68
CA LEU A 86 -0.58 -22.66 -2.49
C LEU A 86 -0.30 -23.34 -1.15
N SER A 87 0.97 -23.40 -0.72
CA SER A 87 1.33 -23.94 0.58
C SER A 87 0.76 -23.11 1.74
N PHE A 88 0.81 -21.77 1.62
CA PHE A 88 0.15 -20.88 2.58
C PHE A 88 -1.36 -21.11 2.59
N ALA A 89 -2.00 -21.17 1.43
CA ALA A 89 -3.44 -21.39 1.33
C ALA A 89 -3.87 -22.70 2.01
N GLY A 90 -3.14 -23.79 1.79
CA GLY A 90 -3.39 -25.07 2.43
C GLY A 90 -3.20 -25.02 3.95
N SER A 91 -2.06 -24.52 4.40
CA SER A 91 -1.73 -24.40 5.83
C SER A 91 -2.70 -23.45 6.57
N ALA A 92 -3.02 -22.31 5.96
CA ALA A 92 -3.94 -21.35 6.55
C ALA A 92 -5.37 -21.90 6.63
N SER A 93 -5.85 -22.61 5.59
CA SER A 93 -7.17 -23.23 5.61
C SER A 93 -7.27 -24.31 6.71
N LEU A 94 -6.26 -25.14 6.87
CA LEU A 94 -6.22 -26.18 7.90
C LEU A 94 -6.21 -25.57 9.32
N ALA A 95 -5.31 -24.63 9.57
CA ALA A 95 -5.20 -23.97 10.89
C ALA A 95 -6.42 -23.11 11.19
N GLY A 96 -6.90 -22.37 10.19
CA GLY A 96 -8.01 -21.41 10.30
C GLY A 96 -9.32 -22.07 10.71
N ARG A 97 -9.59 -23.28 10.22
CA ARG A 97 -10.81 -24.05 10.59
C ARG A 97 -11.04 -24.12 12.10
N ARG A 98 -9.97 -24.31 12.89
CA ARG A 98 -10.09 -24.38 14.35
C ARG A 98 -9.84 -23.03 15.02
N TYR A 99 -8.89 -22.26 14.51
CA TYR A 99 -8.43 -21.03 15.15
C TYR A 99 -9.39 -19.87 14.99
N LEU A 100 -10.08 -19.81 13.83
CA LEU A 100 -11.04 -18.76 13.48
C LEU A 100 -12.50 -19.22 13.54
N ARG A 101 -12.78 -20.37 14.20
CA ARG A 101 -14.12 -21.01 14.19
C ARG A 101 -15.22 -20.15 14.81
N ASP A 102 -14.87 -19.40 15.86
CA ASP A 102 -15.80 -18.66 16.70
C ASP A 102 -15.61 -17.13 16.60
N VAL A 103 -15.03 -16.66 15.47
CA VAL A 103 -14.96 -15.23 15.20
C VAL A 103 -16.30 -14.72 14.65
N ASP A 104 -16.65 -13.48 15.03
CA ASP A 104 -17.87 -12.83 14.57
C ASP A 104 -17.75 -12.36 13.12
N ALA A 105 -16.54 -11.95 12.70
CA ALA A 105 -16.22 -11.57 11.34
C ALA A 105 -14.78 -11.93 10.95
N LEU A 106 -14.55 -12.18 9.66
CA LEU A 106 -13.22 -12.38 9.07
C LEU A 106 -12.84 -11.19 8.20
N TYR A 107 -11.77 -10.49 8.58
CA TYR A 107 -11.14 -9.49 7.74
C TYR A 107 -9.97 -10.11 6.97
N VAL A 108 -9.94 -9.90 5.67
CA VAL A 108 -8.92 -10.44 4.76
C VAL A 108 -8.15 -9.29 4.14
N PHE A 109 -6.88 -9.11 4.54
CA PHE A 109 -5.97 -8.18 3.88
C PHE A 109 -5.45 -8.83 2.61
N GLN A 110 -6.09 -8.50 1.49
CA GLN A 110 -5.97 -9.25 0.25
C GLN A 110 -4.67 -8.98 -0.48
N LEU A 111 -3.85 -10.01 -0.57
CA LEU A 111 -2.79 -10.22 -1.55
C LEU A 111 -3.09 -11.53 -2.28
N PRO A 112 -2.51 -11.81 -3.47
CA PRO A 112 -2.87 -12.99 -4.29
C PRO A 112 -2.94 -14.32 -3.53
N ALA A 113 -1.93 -14.57 -2.70
CA ALA A 113 -1.85 -15.78 -1.89
C ALA A 113 -3.01 -15.96 -0.91
N VAL A 114 -3.49 -14.86 -0.37
CA VAL A 114 -4.55 -14.83 0.65
C VAL A 114 -5.92 -15.09 0.03
N THR A 115 -6.09 -14.77 -1.25
CA THR A 115 -7.32 -15.06 -2.00
C THR A 115 -7.66 -16.54 -1.97
N PHE A 116 -6.68 -17.41 -2.23
CA PHE A 116 -6.89 -18.86 -2.18
C PHE A 116 -7.16 -19.36 -0.76
N ALA A 117 -6.44 -18.84 0.23
CA ALA A 117 -6.68 -19.18 1.63
C ALA A 117 -8.06 -18.72 2.10
N ALA A 118 -8.48 -17.51 1.72
CA ALA A 118 -9.80 -16.99 2.03
C ALA A 118 -10.91 -17.83 1.40
N ALA A 119 -10.78 -18.24 0.14
CA ALA A 119 -11.73 -19.12 -0.53
C ALA A 119 -11.86 -20.48 0.16
N GLY A 120 -10.73 -21.04 0.64
CA GLY A 120 -10.71 -22.26 1.45
C GLY A 120 -11.41 -22.08 2.80
N LEU A 121 -11.11 -21.00 3.49
CA LEU A 121 -11.71 -20.67 4.79
C LEU A 121 -13.21 -20.41 4.70
N LEU A 122 -13.69 -19.72 3.68
CA LEU A 122 -15.13 -19.51 3.46
C LEU A 122 -15.91 -20.83 3.40
N ARG A 123 -15.33 -21.85 2.78
CA ARG A 123 -15.92 -23.20 2.75
C ARG A 123 -15.94 -23.88 4.12
N LEU A 124 -14.90 -23.65 4.95
CA LEU A 124 -14.69 -24.34 6.22
C LEU A 124 -15.34 -23.63 7.41
N LEU A 125 -15.43 -22.30 7.37
CA LEU A 125 -16.01 -21.46 8.42
C LEU A 125 -17.52 -21.23 8.23
N GLY A 126 -18.08 -21.64 7.09
CA GLY A 126 -19.50 -21.58 6.83
C GLY A 126 -20.03 -20.16 6.70
N ARG A 127 -20.75 -19.66 7.72
CA ARG A 127 -21.49 -18.37 7.65
C ARG A 127 -20.74 -17.15 8.23
N VAL A 128 -19.45 -17.24 8.55
CA VAL A 128 -18.70 -16.10 9.08
C VAL A 128 -18.66 -14.99 8.02
N PRO A 129 -19.22 -13.80 8.30
CA PRO A 129 -19.18 -12.69 7.36
C PRO A 129 -17.74 -12.25 7.10
N THR A 130 -17.40 -12.07 5.82
CA THR A 130 -16.04 -11.79 5.40
C THR A 130 -15.95 -10.42 4.76
N VAL A 131 -15.04 -9.58 5.24
CA VAL A 131 -14.64 -8.29 4.65
C VAL A 131 -13.33 -8.50 3.91
N LEU A 132 -13.32 -8.23 2.61
CA LEU A 132 -12.09 -8.26 1.80
C LEU A 132 -11.54 -6.84 1.70
N HIS A 133 -10.27 -6.62 2.04
CA HIS A 133 -9.57 -5.37 1.78
C HIS A 133 -8.60 -5.58 0.63
N VAL A 134 -9.00 -5.12 -0.56
CA VAL A 134 -8.30 -5.31 -1.82
C VAL A 134 -7.18 -4.31 -1.95
N GLN A 135 -5.94 -4.80 -2.02
CA GLN A 135 -4.74 -3.96 -2.13
C GLN A 135 -4.35 -3.70 -3.57
N ASP A 136 -4.48 -4.71 -4.43
CA ASP A 136 -4.21 -4.65 -5.86
C ASP A 136 -5.36 -5.35 -6.61
N VAL A 137 -5.84 -4.75 -7.68
CA VAL A 137 -6.82 -5.39 -8.57
C VAL A 137 -6.03 -6.05 -9.71
N TRP A 138 -6.15 -7.37 -9.80
CA TRP A 138 -5.62 -8.14 -10.91
C TRP A 138 -6.63 -8.07 -12.05
N THR A 139 -6.31 -7.30 -13.08
CA THR A 139 -7.12 -7.22 -14.30
C THR A 139 -6.69 -8.30 -15.29
N GLN A 140 -7.63 -8.81 -16.08
CA GLN A 140 -7.37 -9.80 -17.15
C GLN A 140 -6.52 -9.25 -18.30
N GLU A 141 -6.21 -7.95 -18.27
CA GLU A 141 -5.42 -7.27 -19.29
C GLU A 141 -3.90 -7.53 -19.17
N GLU A 142 -3.42 -8.08 -18.06
CA GLU A 142 -2.08 -8.65 -18.03
C GLU A 142 -2.09 -9.93 -18.89
N PRO A 143 -1.34 -9.97 -20.01
CA PRO A 143 -1.25 -11.18 -20.81
C PRO A 143 -0.75 -12.34 -19.92
N PRO A 144 -1.26 -13.57 -20.08
CA PRO A 144 -0.78 -14.70 -19.33
C PRO A 144 0.74 -14.78 -19.45
N ARG A 145 1.43 -14.77 -18.34
CA ARG A 145 2.90 -14.77 -18.30
C ARG A 145 3.40 -16.04 -19.00
N PRO A 146 4.57 -16.02 -19.67
CA PRO A 146 5.11 -17.19 -20.31
C PRO A 146 5.05 -18.44 -19.42
N GLY A 147 4.37 -19.50 -19.87
CA GLY A 147 4.15 -20.74 -19.12
C GLY A 147 2.83 -20.82 -18.31
N GLU A 148 1.92 -19.85 -18.41
CA GLU A 148 0.55 -19.93 -17.86
C GLU A 148 -0.43 -20.47 -18.91
N SER A 149 -1.15 -21.55 -18.59
CA SER A 149 -2.24 -22.03 -19.44
C SER A 149 -3.51 -21.18 -19.21
N ARG A 150 -4.23 -20.80 -20.27
CA ARG A 150 -5.51 -20.09 -20.19
C ARG A 150 -6.52 -20.75 -19.24
N LEU A 151 -6.62 -22.08 -19.25
CA LEU A 151 -7.51 -22.83 -18.36
C LEU A 151 -7.23 -22.64 -16.84
N ARG A 152 -5.98 -22.33 -16.45
CA ARG A 152 -5.64 -22.05 -15.06
C ARG A 152 -5.98 -20.62 -14.69
N SER A 153 -5.84 -19.68 -15.61
CA SER A 153 -6.30 -18.30 -15.47
C SER A 153 -7.82 -18.25 -15.25
N ASP A 154 -8.60 -18.94 -16.09
CA ASP A 154 -10.07 -18.95 -16.01
C ASP A 154 -10.59 -19.50 -14.68
N ARG A 155 -9.95 -20.53 -14.12
CA ARG A 155 -10.32 -21.10 -12.81
C ARG A 155 -9.96 -20.17 -11.66
N PHE A 156 -8.85 -19.46 -11.75
CA PHE A 156 -8.47 -18.46 -10.77
C PHE A 156 -9.47 -17.31 -10.79
N ASP A 157 -9.79 -16.79 -11.97
CA ASP A 157 -10.75 -15.71 -12.17
C ASP A 157 -12.17 -16.10 -11.69
N ALA A 158 -12.60 -17.32 -11.95
CA ALA A 158 -13.86 -17.84 -11.44
C ALA A 158 -13.89 -17.91 -9.91
N SER A 159 -12.78 -18.33 -9.29
CA SER A 159 -12.64 -18.38 -7.82
C SER A 159 -12.62 -16.98 -7.22
N LEU A 160 -11.94 -16.02 -7.86
CA LEU A 160 -11.89 -14.63 -7.45
C LEU A 160 -13.28 -13.96 -7.58
N ARG A 161 -13.95 -14.14 -8.72
CA ARG A 161 -15.35 -13.66 -8.92
C ARG A 161 -16.28 -14.21 -7.85
N ARG A 162 -16.17 -15.48 -7.53
CA ARG A 162 -16.97 -16.10 -6.46
C ARG A 162 -16.67 -15.48 -5.10
N LEU A 163 -15.39 -15.28 -4.78
CA LEU A 163 -14.96 -14.66 -3.53
C LEU A 163 -15.52 -13.24 -3.38
N TYR A 164 -15.43 -12.42 -4.42
CA TYR A 164 -16.00 -11.07 -4.43
C TYR A 164 -17.53 -11.08 -4.27
N ARG A 165 -18.23 -12.00 -4.94
CA ARG A 165 -19.70 -12.12 -4.85
C ARG A 165 -20.18 -12.57 -3.47
N GLU A 166 -19.45 -13.47 -2.83
CA GLU A 166 -19.79 -14.04 -1.53
C GLU A 166 -19.33 -13.15 -0.37
N ALA A 167 -18.42 -12.21 -0.59
CA ALA A 167 -17.96 -11.29 0.43
C ALA A 167 -19.11 -10.47 1.02
N ALA A 168 -19.12 -10.35 2.34
CA ALA A 168 -20.09 -9.52 3.05
C ALA A 168 -19.88 -8.03 2.78
N ALA A 169 -18.61 -7.62 2.66
CA ALA A 169 -18.19 -6.31 2.16
C ALA A 169 -16.83 -6.39 1.47
N VAL A 170 -16.54 -5.42 0.59
CA VAL A 170 -15.26 -5.26 -0.09
C VAL A 170 -14.76 -3.84 0.16
N ALA A 171 -13.62 -3.71 0.83
CA ALA A 171 -12.90 -2.45 0.96
C ALA A 171 -11.86 -2.35 -0.16
N VAL A 172 -11.74 -1.19 -0.78
CA VAL A 172 -10.74 -0.88 -1.83
C VAL A 172 -9.85 0.28 -1.38
N THR A 173 -8.57 0.27 -1.78
CA THR A 173 -7.59 1.26 -1.34
C THR A 173 -7.59 2.55 -2.17
N ALA A 174 -8.41 2.61 -3.21
CA ALA A 174 -8.55 3.80 -4.06
C ALA A 174 -9.98 3.86 -4.67
N PRO A 175 -10.55 5.06 -4.91
CA PRO A 175 -11.90 5.20 -5.46
C PRO A 175 -12.12 4.48 -6.79
N SER A 176 -11.19 4.60 -7.75
CA SER A 176 -11.30 3.98 -9.07
C SER A 176 -11.24 2.45 -9.04
N MET A 177 -10.68 1.85 -7.99
CA MET A 177 -10.71 0.39 -7.81
C MET A 177 -12.12 -0.16 -7.61
N ARG A 178 -13.11 0.70 -7.25
CA ARG A 178 -14.50 0.28 -7.07
C ARG A 178 -15.05 -0.39 -8.31
N ASP A 179 -14.93 0.27 -9.46
CA ASP A 179 -15.49 -0.24 -10.72
C ASP A 179 -14.79 -1.52 -11.15
N LEU A 180 -13.49 -1.62 -10.92
CA LEU A 180 -12.69 -2.81 -11.21
C LEU A 180 -13.14 -4.03 -10.38
N VAL A 181 -13.35 -3.87 -9.07
CA VAL A 181 -13.83 -4.99 -8.23
C VAL A 181 -15.29 -5.34 -8.50
N VAL A 182 -16.12 -4.37 -8.91
CA VAL A 182 -17.50 -4.63 -9.35
C VAL A 182 -17.49 -5.43 -10.65
N ALA A 183 -16.68 -5.05 -11.63
CA ALA A 183 -16.49 -5.81 -12.87
C ALA A 183 -15.96 -7.23 -12.58
N ALA A 184 -15.12 -7.38 -11.55
CA ALA A 184 -14.62 -8.66 -11.08
C ALA A 184 -15.65 -9.46 -10.23
N GLY A 185 -16.88 -8.98 -10.04
CA GLY A 185 -17.99 -9.71 -9.42
C GLY A 185 -18.41 -9.24 -8.03
N ALA A 186 -17.82 -8.18 -7.48
CA ALA A 186 -18.28 -7.60 -6.22
C ALA A 186 -19.65 -6.93 -6.38
N ARG A 187 -20.44 -6.96 -5.33
CA ARG A 187 -21.74 -6.27 -5.31
C ARG A 187 -21.51 -4.77 -5.07
N PRO A 188 -22.04 -3.87 -5.95
CA PRO A 188 -21.82 -2.43 -5.85
C PRO A 188 -22.20 -1.82 -4.50
N ASP A 189 -23.31 -2.32 -3.90
CA ASP A 189 -23.82 -1.89 -2.61
C ASP A 189 -22.90 -2.23 -1.43
N ARG A 190 -21.95 -3.15 -1.62
CA ARG A 190 -21.01 -3.63 -0.58
C ARG A 190 -19.59 -3.13 -0.74
N VAL A 191 -19.30 -2.33 -1.76
CA VAL A 191 -17.96 -1.77 -1.96
C VAL A 191 -17.82 -0.45 -1.21
N ARG A 192 -16.74 -0.31 -0.45
CA ARG A 192 -16.38 0.91 0.29
C ARG A 192 -14.91 1.26 0.03
N THR A 193 -14.60 2.56 -0.04
CA THR A 193 -13.21 3.02 -0.14
C THR A 193 -12.62 3.21 1.25
N VAL A 194 -11.50 2.53 1.51
CA VAL A 194 -10.70 2.64 2.72
C VAL A 194 -9.25 2.79 2.32
N LEU A 195 -8.77 4.02 2.29
CA LEU A 195 -7.39 4.32 1.94
C LEU A 195 -6.43 3.72 2.97
N ASN A 196 -5.28 3.25 2.51
CA ASN A 196 -4.21 2.82 3.40
C ASN A 196 -3.60 4.02 4.13
N TRP A 197 -2.90 3.73 5.23
CA TRP A 197 -2.18 4.70 6.05
C TRP A 197 -0.70 4.36 6.15
N THR A 198 0.09 5.31 6.63
CA THR A 198 1.51 5.13 6.94
C THR A 198 1.75 4.99 8.45
N ASP A 199 2.98 4.67 8.84
CA ASP A 199 3.33 4.65 10.29
C ASP A 199 3.48 6.09 10.82
N GLU A 200 2.44 6.59 11.48
CA GLU A 200 2.38 7.94 12.04
C GLU A 200 3.34 8.17 13.20
N ARG A 201 3.87 7.12 13.78
CA ARG A 201 4.94 7.21 14.81
C ARG A 201 6.25 7.68 14.18
N ILE A 202 6.45 7.31 12.90
CA ILE A 202 7.60 7.68 12.09
C ILE A 202 7.25 8.89 11.23
N PHE A 203 6.31 8.75 10.30
CA PHE A 203 5.96 9.79 9.31
C PHE A 203 5.03 10.84 9.93
N ARG A 204 5.63 11.89 10.44
CA ARG A 204 4.96 13.05 11.07
C ARG A 204 5.73 14.32 10.75
N PRO A 205 5.13 15.50 10.88
CA PRO A 205 5.85 16.76 10.74
C PRO A 205 7.07 16.80 11.66
N ALA A 206 8.18 17.23 11.10
CA ALA A 206 9.46 17.36 11.79
C ALA A 206 10.15 18.67 11.38
N GLU A 207 11.07 19.12 12.22
CA GLU A 207 11.96 20.22 11.85
C GLU A 207 13.12 19.69 10.98
N PRO A 208 13.58 20.50 10.01
CA PRO A 208 14.71 20.14 9.16
C PRO A 208 15.98 19.99 10.00
N GLY A 209 16.50 18.78 10.10
CA GLY A 209 17.73 18.51 10.83
C GLY A 209 18.99 18.97 10.05
N PRO A 210 20.06 19.46 10.73
CA PRO A 210 21.29 19.88 10.05
C PRO A 210 21.94 18.77 9.20
N ALA A 211 21.89 17.53 9.66
CA ALA A 211 22.41 16.39 8.93
C ALA A 211 21.60 16.09 7.66
N ALA A 212 20.28 16.10 7.75
CA ALA A 212 19.39 15.93 6.60
C ALA A 212 19.59 17.04 5.56
N ARG A 213 19.69 18.30 6.00
CA ARG A 213 19.98 19.43 5.12
C ARG A 213 21.29 19.26 4.38
N ARG A 214 22.39 18.97 5.07
CA ARG A 214 23.72 18.75 4.44
C ARG A 214 23.70 17.60 3.44
N LEU A 215 22.87 16.59 3.68
CA LEU A 215 22.78 15.43 2.81
C LEU A 215 22.10 15.74 1.47
N ILE A 216 21.02 16.54 1.49
CA ILE A 216 20.19 16.73 0.30
C ILE A 216 20.23 18.14 -0.28
N ARG A 217 20.73 19.17 0.44
CA ARG A 217 20.83 20.54 -0.05
C ARG A 217 22.28 20.94 -0.33
N ARG A 218 22.50 21.69 -1.43
CA ARG A 218 23.76 22.37 -1.73
C ARG A 218 23.67 23.84 -1.37
N ASP A 219 22.53 24.45 -1.66
CA ASP A 219 22.24 25.88 -1.53
C ASP A 219 20.72 26.12 -1.29
N ASP A 220 20.23 27.34 -1.53
CA ASP A 220 18.85 27.72 -1.32
C ASP A 220 17.94 27.53 -2.54
N ARG A 221 18.40 26.87 -3.60
CA ARG A 221 17.57 26.51 -4.75
C ARG A 221 16.39 25.65 -4.34
N CYS A 222 15.31 25.72 -5.11
CA CYS A 222 14.16 24.84 -4.90
C CYS A 222 14.59 23.38 -4.99
N LEU A 223 14.29 22.62 -3.96
CA LEU A 223 14.64 21.19 -3.86
C LEU A 223 13.40 20.33 -3.96
N VAL A 224 13.34 19.51 -5.00
CA VAL A 224 12.34 18.46 -5.17
C VAL A 224 12.99 17.12 -4.85
N MET A 225 12.38 16.33 -3.96
CA MET A 225 12.94 15.05 -3.52
C MET A 225 12.01 13.89 -3.86
N HIS A 226 12.55 12.87 -4.53
CA HIS A 226 11.92 11.55 -4.60
C HIS A 226 12.53 10.66 -3.51
N ALA A 227 11.68 9.98 -2.74
CA ALA A 227 12.14 9.04 -1.73
C ALA A 227 11.50 7.66 -1.92
N GLY A 228 12.33 6.62 -1.99
CA GLY A 228 11.92 5.22 -2.09
C GLY A 228 12.52 4.46 -3.27
N THR A 229 11.81 3.45 -3.76
CA THR A 229 12.29 2.57 -4.84
C THR A 229 12.54 3.34 -6.13
N ILE A 230 13.72 3.12 -6.74
CA ILE A 230 14.09 3.56 -8.08
C ILE A 230 13.81 2.38 -9.04
N GLY A 231 12.57 2.25 -9.46
CA GLY A 231 12.10 1.09 -10.24
C GLY A 231 11.30 1.49 -11.47
N VAL A 232 10.96 0.50 -12.28
CA VAL A 232 10.24 0.70 -13.57
C VAL A 232 8.91 1.44 -13.38
N ARG A 233 8.13 1.09 -12.36
CA ARG A 233 6.80 1.67 -12.11
C ARG A 233 6.82 3.17 -11.79
N GLN A 234 7.94 3.71 -11.35
CA GLN A 234 8.10 5.12 -11.00
C GLN A 234 8.36 6.02 -12.20
N GLY A 235 8.96 5.51 -13.27
CA GLY A 235 9.25 6.31 -14.47
C GLY A 235 10.15 7.52 -14.22
N LEU A 236 11.18 7.38 -13.36
CA LEU A 236 12.02 8.49 -12.90
C LEU A 236 12.85 9.18 -14.00
N GLU A 237 13.01 8.55 -15.16
CA GLU A 237 13.59 9.17 -16.34
C GLU A 237 12.87 10.46 -16.75
N THR A 238 11.53 10.51 -16.59
CA THR A 238 10.73 11.70 -16.84
C THR A 238 11.14 12.84 -15.90
N GLY A 239 11.33 12.54 -14.60
CA GLY A 239 11.81 13.50 -13.62
C GLY A 239 13.20 14.03 -13.89
N VAL A 240 14.12 13.15 -14.33
CA VAL A 240 15.50 13.53 -14.70
C VAL A 240 15.49 14.47 -15.91
N ARG A 241 14.72 14.16 -16.96
CA ARG A 241 14.60 15.05 -18.15
C ARG A 241 14.02 16.41 -17.77
N ALA A 242 12.98 16.43 -16.97
CA ALA A 242 12.34 17.66 -16.48
C ALA A 242 13.32 18.51 -15.66
N ALA A 243 14.07 17.91 -14.75
CA ALA A 243 15.07 18.61 -13.95
C ALA A 243 16.22 19.15 -14.79
N ALA A 244 16.75 18.33 -15.73
CA ALA A 244 17.82 18.75 -16.66
C ALA A 244 17.43 20.01 -17.44
N ALA A 245 16.20 20.12 -17.89
CA ALA A 245 15.70 21.29 -18.63
C ALA A 245 15.71 22.58 -17.80
N LEU A 246 15.66 22.50 -16.47
CA LEU A 246 15.69 23.67 -15.58
C LEU A 246 17.09 24.05 -15.09
N GLY A 247 18.07 23.16 -15.17
CA GLY A 247 19.44 23.40 -14.77
C GLY A 247 19.53 23.99 -13.36
N ASP A 248 20.20 25.14 -13.23
CA ASP A 248 20.49 25.78 -11.93
C ASP A 248 19.27 26.37 -11.20
N ARG A 249 18.07 26.27 -11.75
CA ARG A 249 16.85 26.82 -11.11
C ARG A 249 16.32 25.96 -9.98
N MET A 250 16.61 24.65 -10.02
CA MET A 250 16.15 23.71 -9.02
C MET A 250 17.06 22.49 -8.91
N ASP A 251 17.01 21.80 -7.80
CA ASP A 251 17.65 20.51 -7.58
C ASP A 251 16.60 19.39 -7.51
N LEU A 252 16.92 18.26 -8.17
CA LEU A 252 16.20 17.00 -8.00
C LEU A 252 17.07 16.03 -7.22
N VAL A 253 16.57 15.52 -6.08
CA VAL A 253 17.29 14.53 -5.27
C VAL A 253 16.50 13.22 -5.24
N LEU A 254 17.14 12.14 -5.67
CA LEU A 254 16.61 10.79 -5.65
C LEU A 254 17.22 10.02 -4.48
N VAL A 255 16.43 9.80 -3.41
CA VAL A 255 16.83 9.08 -2.21
C VAL A 255 16.31 7.66 -2.28
N GLY A 256 17.18 6.67 -2.35
CA GLY A 256 16.79 5.27 -2.40
C GLY A 256 17.64 4.42 -3.32
N SER A 257 17.11 3.26 -3.68
CA SER A 257 17.79 2.31 -4.57
C SER A 257 16.77 1.52 -5.39
N GLY A 258 17.22 0.78 -6.40
CA GLY A 258 16.36 -0.09 -7.17
C GLY A 258 16.94 -0.50 -8.51
N GLY A 259 16.21 -1.37 -9.23
CA GLY A 259 16.68 -1.96 -10.48
C GLY A 259 16.96 -0.97 -11.61
N GLU A 260 16.31 0.20 -11.58
CA GLU A 260 16.48 1.24 -12.60
C GLU A 260 17.56 2.29 -12.26
N GLU A 261 18.16 2.21 -11.09
CA GLU A 261 19.10 3.24 -10.61
C GLU A 261 20.25 3.49 -11.60
N ARG A 262 20.87 2.42 -12.13
CA ARG A 262 21.97 2.54 -13.11
C ARG A 262 21.53 3.28 -14.35
N ARG A 263 20.33 2.94 -14.88
CA ARG A 263 19.78 3.56 -16.08
C ARG A 263 19.44 5.04 -15.87
N VAL A 264 18.86 5.37 -14.73
CA VAL A 264 18.48 6.75 -14.39
C VAL A 264 19.72 7.62 -14.15
N ARG A 265 20.79 7.08 -13.52
CA ARG A 265 22.09 7.76 -13.37
C ARG A 265 22.75 7.99 -14.72
N GLY A 266 22.74 6.99 -15.61
CA GLY A 266 23.28 7.12 -16.96
C GLY A 266 22.58 8.24 -17.74
N LEU A 267 21.25 8.30 -17.70
CA LEU A 267 20.49 9.37 -18.33
C LEU A 267 20.84 10.76 -17.78
N ALA A 268 21.01 10.91 -16.47
CA ALA A 268 21.40 12.18 -15.87
C ALA A 268 22.78 12.64 -16.36
N ALA A 269 23.73 11.71 -16.48
CA ALA A 269 25.07 11.99 -17.00
C ALA A 269 25.03 12.35 -18.50
N GLU A 270 24.27 11.62 -19.32
CA GLU A 270 24.09 11.90 -20.75
C GLU A 270 23.51 13.30 -21.02
N LEU A 271 22.60 13.75 -20.13
CA LEU A 271 21.98 15.08 -20.22
C LEU A 271 22.82 16.19 -19.58
N GLY A 272 23.96 15.89 -18.95
CA GLY A 272 24.71 16.86 -18.17
C GLY A 272 23.91 17.48 -17.01
N ALA A 273 23.02 16.70 -16.41
CA ALA A 273 22.10 17.18 -15.39
C ALA A 273 22.74 17.24 -13.99
N ASP A 274 23.65 18.20 -13.76
CA ASP A 274 24.39 18.38 -12.49
C ASP A 274 23.47 18.72 -11.31
N ASN A 275 22.26 19.16 -11.59
CA ASN A 275 21.20 19.43 -10.61
C ASN A 275 20.41 18.18 -10.21
N VAL A 276 20.70 17.01 -10.79
CA VAL A 276 20.12 15.72 -10.39
C VAL A 276 21.11 14.96 -9.52
N ARG A 277 20.72 14.66 -8.30
CA ARG A 277 21.58 13.96 -7.34
C ARG A 277 20.95 12.70 -6.82
N PHE A 278 21.80 11.75 -6.45
CA PHE A 278 21.39 10.45 -5.93
C PHE A 278 21.95 10.27 -4.53
N VAL A 279 21.08 9.91 -3.62
CA VAL A 279 21.42 9.60 -2.23
C VAL A 279 21.00 8.15 -1.97
N GLU A 280 21.90 7.39 -1.39
CA GLU A 280 21.64 5.99 -1.04
C GLU A 280 20.39 5.84 -0.16
N TRP A 281 19.90 4.62 -0.08
CA TRP A 281 18.78 4.26 0.80
C TRP A 281 19.00 4.75 2.23
N ARG A 282 17.93 5.29 2.83
CA ARG A 282 17.90 5.79 4.20
C ARG A 282 16.85 5.06 5.02
N SER A 283 17.12 4.94 6.33
CA SER A 283 16.18 4.38 7.27
C SER A 283 14.85 5.16 7.24
N PRO A 284 13.70 4.49 7.37
CA PRO A 284 12.42 5.18 7.57
C PRO A 284 12.46 6.21 8.72
N MET A 285 13.29 5.99 9.75
CA MET A 285 13.45 6.91 10.87
C MET A 285 14.08 8.25 10.50
N ASP A 286 14.87 8.29 9.41
CA ASP A 286 15.51 9.52 8.91
C ASP A 286 14.57 10.34 8.02
N MET A 287 13.54 9.67 7.49
CA MET A 287 12.70 10.23 6.44
C MET A 287 11.97 11.51 6.86
N PRO A 288 11.39 11.67 8.07
CA PRO A 288 10.71 12.90 8.45
C PRO A 288 11.58 14.16 8.34
N GLN A 289 12.85 14.06 8.73
CA GLN A 289 13.79 15.18 8.62
C GLN A 289 14.18 15.47 7.18
N LEU A 290 14.29 14.43 6.33
CA LEU A 290 14.53 14.58 4.89
C LEU A 290 13.32 15.23 4.21
N TYR A 291 12.09 14.78 4.52
CA TYR A 291 10.87 15.40 4.03
C TYR A 291 10.79 16.89 4.42
N ALA A 292 11.11 17.23 5.67
CA ALA A 292 11.13 18.60 6.15
C ALA A 292 12.25 19.46 5.53
N SER A 293 13.32 18.83 5.04
CA SER A 293 14.47 19.52 4.43
C SER A 293 14.32 19.77 2.93
N ALA A 294 13.37 19.11 2.25
CA ALA A 294 13.01 19.33 0.86
C ALA A 294 11.87 20.35 0.74
N ASP A 295 11.79 21.04 -0.40
CA ASP A 295 10.69 21.96 -0.67
C ASP A 295 9.43 21.24 -1.16
N TYR A 296 9.62 20.12 -1.90
CA TYR A 296 8.54 19.28 -2.39
C TYR A 296 8.93 17.81 -2.40
N GLN A 297 7.94 16.96 -2.27
CA GLN A 297 8.08 15.54 -2.51
C GLN A 297 7.59 15.18 -3.92
N LEU A 298 8.42 14.45 -4.68
CA LEU A 298 8.08 13.99 -6.02
C LEU A 298 7.39 12.62 -5.94
N VAL A 299 6.15 12.58 -6.38
CA VAL A 299 5.37 11.35 -6.52
C VAL A 299 5.18 11.06 -8.00
N MET A 300 5.76 9.98 -8.48
CA MET A 300 5.71 9.59 -9.88
C MET A 300 5.22 8.16 -10.06
N GLN A 301 4.42 7.96 -11.10
CA GLN A 301 3.99 6.65 -11.58
C GLN A 301 3.93 6.70 -13.12
N ARG A 302 4.24 5.57 -13.78
CA ARG A 302 4.06 5.46 -15.23
C ARG A 302 2.58 5.54 -15.59
N ASP A 303 2.31 5.86 -16.86
CA ASP A 303 0.96 5.76 -17.41
C ASP A 303 0.62 4.30 -17.70
N ALA A 304 0.07 3.63 -16.71
CA ALA A 304 -0.39 2.27 -16.81
C ALA A 304 -1.76 2.13 -16.14
N PRO A 305 -2.72 1.46 -16.78
CA PRO A 305 -4.09 1.33 -16.25
C PRO A 305 -4.14 0.84 -14.80
N GLU A 306 -3.29 -0.15 -14.46
CA GLU A 306 -3.20 -0.73 -13.12
C GLU A 306 -2.62 0.23 -12.06
N LEU A 307 -1.94 1.30 -12.47
CA LEU A 307 -1.39 2.31 -11.58
C LEU A 307 -2.36 3.46 -11.30
N ARG A 308 -3.33 3.69 -12.18
CA ARG A 308 -4.32 4.77 -12.03
C ARG A 308 -5.18 4.60 -10.78
N GLY A 309 -5.47 3.35 -10.40
CA GLY A 309 -6.16 3.00 -9.16
C GLY A 309 -5.24 2.73 -7.97
N THR A 310 -4.01 3.20 -7.97
CA THR A 310 -3.06 2.96 -6.88
C THR A 310 -2.64 4.27 -6.24
N VAL A 311 -2.86 4.38 -4.93
CA VAL A 311 -2.33 5.48 -4.11
C VAL A 311 -1.02 5.04 -3.47
N PRO A 312 0.14 5.54 -3.92
CA PRO A 312 1.43 5.06 -3.42
C PRO A 312 1.70 5.54 -1.99
N GLY A 313 2.38 4.68 -1.21
CA GLY A 313 2.74 4.99 0.18
C GLY A 313 3.57 6.27 0.36
N LYS A 314 4.28 6.73 -0.68
CA LYS A 314 5.02 8.00 -0.62
C LYS A 314 4.07 9.21 -0.57
N LEU A 315 2.89 9.18 -1.20
CA LEU A 315 1.89 10.24 -1.05
C LEU A 315 1.38 10.30 0.39
N GLN A 316 1.07 9.13 0.96
CA GLN A 316 0.62 9.01 2.35
C GLN A 316 1.69 9.55 3.31
N ALA A 317 2.96 9.19 3.10
CA ALA A 317 4.09 9.66 3.91
C ALA A 317 4.30 11.18 3.75
N ALA A 318 4.24 11.72 2.53
CA ALA A 318 4.39 13.15 2.26
C ALA A 318 3.27 13.94 2.96
N PHE A 319 2.03 13.55 2.77
CA PHE A 319 0.88 14.19 3.41
C PHE A 319 0.95 14.07 4.93
N SER A 320 1.31 12.90 5.45
CA SER A 320 1.51 12.68 6.90
C SER A 320 2.60 13.57 7.49
N CYS A 321 3.66 13.86 6.72
CA CYS A 321 4.74 14.77 7.13
C CYS A 321 4.45 16.26 6.85
N ALA A 322 3.25 16.63 6.40
CA ALA A 322 2.92 17.99 5.94
C ALA A 322 3.86 18.51 4.86
N ALA A 323 4.37 17.65 3.99
CA ALA A 323 5.23 18.02 2.89
C ALA A 323 4.40 18.22 1.62
N PRO A 324 4.56 19.36 0.92
CA PRO A 324 3.86 19.60 -0.35
C PRO A 324 4.41 18.66 -1.44
N VAL A 325 3.58 18.40 -2.46
CA VAL A 325 3.86 17.37 -3.46
C VAL A 325 3.95 17.98 -4.86
N VAL A 326 4.89 17.49 -5.67
CA VAL A 326 4.79 17.54 -7.12
C VAL A 326 4.49 16.12 -7.60
N ALA A 327 3.37 15.95 -8.28
CA ALA A 327 2.88 14.66 -8.74
C ALA A 327 2.93 14.57 -10.28
N SER A 328 3.65 13.58 -10.82
CA SER A 328 3.58 13.19 -12.23
C SER A 328 2.95 11.81 -12.31
N THR A 329 1.63 11.79 -12.32
CA THR A 329 0.81 10.58 -12.23
C THR A 329 -0.62 10.87 -12.68
N GLY A 330 -1.36 9.82 -13.01
CA GLY A 330 -2.79 9.91 -13.30
C GLY A 330 -3.66 9.35 -12.17
N GLY A 331 -4.97 9.35 -12.40
CA GLY A 331 -5.98 8.70 -11.55
C GLY A 331 -6.06 9.23 -10.13
N ASP A 332 -6.38 8.34 -9.20
CA ASP A 332 -6.70 8.68 -7.80
C ASP A 332 -5.60 9.48 -7.09
N THR A 333 -4.33 9.25 -7.43
CA THR A 333 -3.20 9.98 -6.82
C THR A 333 -3.21 11.45 -7.22
N ALA A 334 -3.38 11.75 -8.50
CA ALA A 334 -3.47 13.14 -8.99
C ALA A 334 -4.70 13.85 -8.40
N GLU A 335 -5.85 13.19 -8.40
CA GLU A 335 -7.10 13.72 -7.84
C GLU A 335 -6.99 14.03 -6.34
N LEU A 336 -6.29 13.18 -5.56
CA LEU A 336 -6.04 13.43 -4.15
C LEU A 336 -5.20 14.67 -3.91
N VAL A 337 -4.13 14.87 -4.71
CA VAL A 337 -3.26 16.06 -4.61
C VAL A 337 -4.03 17.34 -4.96
N GLU A 338 -4.81 17.31 -6.05
CA GLU A 338 -5.60 18.44 -6.53
C GLU A 338 -6.73 18.80 -5.56
N ARG A 339 -7.53 17.81 -5.16
CA ARG A 339 -8.64 18.01 -4.23
C ARG A 339 -8.17 18.56 -2.87
N ALA A 340 -7.04 18.09 -2.39
CA ALA A 340 -6.42 18.58 -1.17
C ALA A 340 -5.74 19.94 -1.36
N ARG A 341 -5.50 20.40 -2.59
CA ARG A 341 -4.66 21.55 -2.91
C ARG A 341 -3.29 21.48 -2.21
N ALA A 342 -2.74 20.27 -2.19
CA ALA A 342 -1.53 19.93 -1.42
C ALA A 342 -0.25 19.98 -2.26
N GLY A 343 -0.34 20.46 -3.50
CA GLY A 343 0.79 20.51 -4.40
C GLY A 343 0.40 20.82 -5.84
N LEU A 344 1.26 20.37 -6.76
CA LEU A 344 1.12 20.55 -8.20
C LEU A 344 1.04 19.16 -8.85
N SER A 345 0.22 19.03 -9.88
CA SER A 345 0.11 17.78 -10.66
C SER A 345 0.32 18.01 -12.15
N CYS A 346 0.75 16.97 -12.85
CA CYS A 346 0.82 16.90 -14.31
C CYS A 346 0.60 15.45 -14.77
N PRO A 347 0.29 15.25 -16.06
CA PRO A 347 0.19 13.90 -16.62
C PRO A 347 1.45 13.07 -16.38
N PRO A 348 1.32 11.74 -16.25
CA PRO A 348 2.46 10.85 -16.17
C PRO A 348 3.25 10.85 -17.49
N GLU A 349 4.56 10.56 -17.40
CA GLU A 349 5.48 10.41 -18.53
C GLU A 349 5.62 11.64 -19.45
N ASP A 350 5.01 12.78 -19.10
CA ASP A 350 5.17 14.07 -19.76
C ASP A 350 6.24 14.91 -19.05
N TRP A 351 7.49 14.81 -19.53
CA TRP A 351 8.61 15.53 -18.93
C TRP A 351 8.52 17.03 -19.14
N ALA A 352 7.90 17.53 -20.22
CA ALA A 352 7.76 18.95 -20.49
C ALA A 352 6.73 19.57 -19.51
N ALA A 353 5.56 18.94 -19.37
CA ALA A 353 4.59 19.34 -18.37
C ALA A 353 5.18 19.28 -16.93
N LEU A 354 6.00 18.29 -16.61
CA LEU A 354 6.65 18.20 -15.33
C LEU A 354 7.70 19.32 -15.13
N ALA A 355 8.44 19.70 -16.18
CA ALA A 355 9.36 20.82 -16.14
C ALA A 355 8.62 22.14 -15.84
N ASP A 356 7.44 22.36 -16.46
CA ASP A 356 6.59 23.50 -16.13
C ASP A 356 6.15 23.50 -14.66
N ARG A 357 5.83 22.31 -14.10
CA ARG A 357 5.49 22.19 -12.65
C ARG A 357 6.68 22.49 -11.76
N PHE A 358 7.88 22.03 -12.12
CA PHE A 358 9.11 22.35 -11.38
C PHE A 358 9.44 23.84 -11.43
N TRP A 359 9.29 24.47 -12.61
CA TRP A 359 9.46 25.91 -12.75
C TRP A 359 8.49 26.70 -11.86
N LEU A 360 7.20 26.32 -11.88
CA LEU A 360 6.18 26.92 -11.03
C LEU A 360 6.47 26.68 -9.55
N ALA A 361 6.87 25.47 -9.18
CA ALA A 361 7.23 25.09 -7.80
C ALA A 361 8.36 25.97 -7.25
N ALA A 362 9.37 26.27 -8.09
CA ALA A 362 10.48 27.13 -7.70
C ALA A 362 10.03 28.60 -7.46
N ALA A 363 8.99 29.07 -8.15
CA ALA A 363 8.47 30.41 -8.01
C ALA A 363 7.50 30.59 -6.81
N ILE A 364 6.94 29.50 -6.27
CA ILE A 364 5.97 29.59 -5.16
C ILE A 364 6.68 29.99 -3.85
N PRO A 365 6.21 31.05 -3.15
CA PRO A 365 6.79 31.46 -1.87
C PRO A 365 6.72 30.38 -0.80
N ARG A 366 7.69 30.37 0.12
CA ARG A 366 7.76 29.38 1.21
C ARG A 366 6.47 29.28 2.03
N ALA A 367 5.85 30.41 2.36
CA ALA A 367 4.59 30.43 3.11
C ALA A 367 3.47 29.67 2.39
N ALA A 368 3.36 29.83 1.06
CA ALA A 368 2.36 29.11 0.26
C ALA A 368 2.68 27.60 0.17
N ARG A 369 3.96 27.23 0.07
CA ARG A 369 4.40 25.82 0.13
C ARG A 369 4.03 25.17 1.48
N THR A 370 4.29 25.87 2.58
CA THR A 370 3.92 25.41 3.93
C THR A 370 2.41 25.19 4.04
N GLU A 371 1.61 26.09 3.48
CA GLU A 371 0.15 25.95 3.47
C GLU A 371 -0.32 24.77 2.61
N MET A 372 0.31 24.50 1.46
CA MET A 372 0.06 23.28 0.67
C MET A 372 0.32 22.03 1.49
N GLY A 373 1.45 21.96 2.20
CA GLY A 373 1.81 20.85 3.07
C GLY A 373 0.80 20.65 4.19
N ARG A 374 0.35 21.75 4.83
CA ARG A 374 -0.68 21.70 5.89
C ARG A 374 -2.00 21.11 5.36
N ARG A 375 -2.45 21.54 4.16
CA ARG A 375 -3.67 21.00 3.53
C ARG A 375 -3.53 19.50 3.21
N GLY A 376 -2.36 19.07 2.75
CA GLY A 376 -2.05 17.66 2.55
C GLY A 376 -2.20 16.87 3.84
N ARG A 377 -1.66 17.38 4.95
CA ARG A 377 -1.80 16.73 6.26
C ARG A 377 -3.24 16.71 6.74
N ASP A 378 -3.99 17.78 6.57
CA ASP A 378 -5.42 17.81 6.93
C ASP A 378 -6.21 16.75 6.13
N ALA A 379 -5.92 16.58 4.84
CA ALA A 379 -6.50 15.52 4.02
C ALA A 379 -6.09 14.13 4.51
N TYR A 380 -4.80 13.93 4.85
CA TYR A 380 -4.31 12.70 5.42
C TYR A 380 -5.05 12.33 6.72
N LEU A 381 -5.16 13.26 7.66
CA LEU A 381 -5.81 13.01 8.94
C LEU A 381 -7.29 12.65 8.80
N ARG A 382 -7.98 13.24 7.81
CA ARG A 382 -9.40 12.93 7.55
C ARG A 382 -9.61 11.61 6.83
N GLU A 383 -8.72 11.23 5.90
CA GLU A 383 -9.02 10.18 4.93
C GLU A 383 -8.07 8.99 4.98
N MET A 384 -6.80 9.20 5.36
CA MET A 384 -5.71 8.24 5.26
C MET A 384 -5.01 7.95 6.59
N SER A 385 -5.43 8.55 7.72
CA SER A 385 -4.80 8.26 9.01
C SER A 385 -5.17 6.85 9.50
N LEU A 386 -4.32 6.29 10.35
CA LEU A 386 -4.61 5.02 11.04
C LEU A 386 -6.01 5.06 11.66
N ARG A 387 -6.33 6.14 12.38
CA ARG A 387 -7.64 6.32 12.99
C ARG A 387 -8.76 6.28 11.96
N ALA A 388 -8.68 7.07 10.88
CA ALA A 388 -9.70 7.11 9.85
C ALA A 388 -9.88 5.78 9.13
N GLY A 389 -8.78 5.06 8.87
CA GLY A 389 -8.81 3.73 8.28
C GLY A 389 -9.46 2.69 9.19
N VAL A 390 -9.04 2.66 10.45
CA VAL A 390 -9.61 1.72 11.45
C VAL A 390 -11.07 2.02 11.73
N ASP A 391 -11.48 3.29 11.89
CA ASP A 391 -12.88 3.67 12.08
C ASP A 391 -13.77 3.13 10.96
N ARG A 392 -13.33 3.25 9.70
CA ARG A 392 -14.08 2.72 8.54
C ARG A 392 -14.12 1.20 8.51
N ILE A 393 -13.01 0.53 8.82
CA ILE A 393 -12.95 -0.94 8.86
C ILE A 393 -13.82 -1.47 10.00
N GLU A 394 -13.74 -0.89 11.19
CA GLU A 394 -14.55 -1.26 12.34
C GLU A 394 -16.05 -1.09 12.07
N ALA A 395 -16.43 0.04 11.45
CA ALA A 395 -17.82 0.26 11.00
C ALA A 395 -18.30 -0.80 10.01
N LEU A 396 -17.45 -1.19 9.04
CA LEU A 396 -17.76 -2.28 8.11
C LEU A 396 -17.92 -3.63 8.83
N LEU A 397 -17.07 -3.93 9.79
CA LEU A 397 -17.15 -5.16 10.58
C LEU A 397 -18.45 -5.20 11.38
N HIS A 398 -18.88 -4.08 11.97
CA HIS A 398 -20.16 -3.97 12.66
C HIS A 398 -21.35 -4.10 11.70
N GLU A 399 -21.31 -3.47 10.53
CA GLU A 399 -22.35 -3.56 9.50
C GLU A 399 -22.59 -5.01 9.06
N VAL A 400 -21.51 -5.74 8.75
CA VAL A 400 -21.63 -7.11 8.26
C VAL A 400 -22.07 -8.11 9.33
N THR A 401 -21.67 -7.92 10.59
CA THR A 401 -22.10 -8.78 11.72
C THR A 401 -23.57 -8.56 12.04
N SER A 402 -24.03 -7.30 12.10
CA SER A 402 -25.45 -6.97 12.34
C SER A 402 -26.35 -7.46 11.21
N GLY A 403 -25.91 -7.34 9.95
CA GLY A 403 -26.63 -7.86 8.79
C GLY A 403 -26.71 -9.38 8.76
N ALA A 404 -25.68 -10.09 9.23
CA ALA A 404 -25.68 -11.55 9.35
C ALA A 404 -26.66 -12.01 10.44
N ALA A 405 -26.68 -11.36 11.60
CA ALA A 405 -27.61 -11.66 12.69
C ALA A 405 -29.07 -11.52 12.26
N ARG A 406 -29.43 -10.46 11.53
CA ARG A 406 -30.79 -10.26 10.99
C ARG A 406 -31.23 -11.37 10.03
N ARG A 407 -30.33 -11.88 9.17
CA ARG A 407 -30.64 -12.97 8.22
C ARG A 407 -30.82 -14.30 8.93
N THR A 408 -30.10 -14.55 10.01
CA THR A 408 -30.21 -15.78 10.80
C THR A 408 -31.55 -15.81 11.53
N ASN A 409 -31.99 -14.68 12.10
CA ASN A 409 -33.31 -14.58 12.76
C ASN A 409 -34.49 -14.76 11.77
N LEU A 410 -34.41 -14.13 10.58
CA LEU A 410 -35.40 -14.31 9.52
C LEU A 410 -35.47 -15.73 8.95
N ALA A 411 -34.40 -16.52 9.09
CA ALA A 411 -34.37 -17.93 8.66
C ALA A 411 -34.87 -18.90 9.73
N LEU A 412 -34.92 -18.49 10.98
CA LEU A 412 -35.50 -19.26 12.10
C LEU A 412 -37.01 -19.03 12.27
N ASP A 413 -37.51 -17.89 11.74
CA ASP A 413 -38.95 -17.53 11.75
C ASP A 413 -39.71 -18.08 10.53
N ARG A 414 -39.09 -18.92 9.72
CA ARG A 414 -39.71 -19.67 8.59
C ARG A 414 -39.60 -21.16 8.80
#